data_31e4732501be496f72a3a91d7132605b
#
_entry.id   31e4732501be496f72a3a91d7132605b
#
_cell.length_a   1.000
_cell.length_b   1.000
_cell.length_c   1.000
_cell.angle_alpha   90.00
_cell.angle_beta   90.00
_cell.angle_gamma   90.00
#
_symmetry.space_group_name_H-M   'P 1'
#
loop_
_entity.id
_entity.type
_entity.pdbx_description
1 polymer ?
#
loop_
_entity_poly.entity_id
_entity_poly.type
_entity_poly.pdbx_seq_one_letter_code
_entity_poly.pdbx_strand_id
1 'polypeptide(L)'
;IDAIQTTCDDPKYNYVSRDSNGNGVVGFVDEIEGEEPFPAGAMSLALGGSFLGSCFIQKKPFYTAQNVAVLQEKVPLSGHTKLFIATLIRNECKIKYQAFGRELNAHFRKDFTIKLPVKRNADGIVFDETHEFSDDGYIPDWEWMDSYMRSLPYSDRL
;
A
#
# COMPACT_ATOMS: atom_id res chain seq x y z
N ILE A 1 9.03 -9.73 -10.84
CA ILE A 1 10.22 -10.62 -10.91
C ILE A 1 9.77 -12.03 -10.55
N ASP A 2 10.21 -13.04 -11.28
CA ASP A 2 9.96 -14.43 -10.95
C ASP A 2 10.93 -14.93 -9.86
N ALA A 3 10.44 -15.71 -8.91
CA ALA A 3 11.29 -16.28 -7.86
C ALA A 3 12.46 -17.13 -8.41
N ILE A 4 12.31 -17.70 -9.60
CA ILE A 4 13.37 -18.47 -10.30
C ILE A 4 14.55 -17.58 -10.73
N GLN A 5 14.35 -16.28 -10.85
CA GLN A 5 15.37 -15.30 -11.26
C GLN A 5 16.14 -14.72 -10.07
N THR A 6 15.84 -15.16 -8.85
CA THR A 6 16.46 -14.66 -7.63
C THR A 6 17.45 -15.65 -7.06
N THR A 7 18.54 -15.15 -6.48
CA THR A 7 19.52 -15.92 -5.70
C THR A 7 19.45 -15.51 -4.23
N CYS A 8 20.04 -16.30 -3.34
CA CYS A 8 20.02 -16.08 -1.90
C CYS A 8 21.36 -16.50 -1.27
N ASP A 9 22.48 -16.04 -1.85
CA ASP A 9 23.83 -16.34 -1.38
C ASP A 9 24.31 -15.32 -0.33
N ASP A 10 23.99 -14.02 -0.54
CA ASP A 10 24.24 -12.90 0.37
C ASP A 10 23.00 -11.98 0.42
N PRO A 11 21.85 -12.45 0.98
CA PRO A 11 20.57 -11.80 0.86
C PRO A 11 20.53 -10.45 1.61
N LYS A 12 20.24 -9.39 0.89
CA LYS A 12 20.17 -8.00 1.39
C LYS A 12 18.75 -7.44 1.38
N TYR A 13 17.86 -8.01 0.56
CA TYR A 13 16.54 -7.45 0.28
C TYR A 13 15.43 -8.43 0.63
N ASN A 14 14.29 -7.90 1.08
CA ASN A 14 13.09 -8.71 1.23
C ASN A 14 12.52 -9.07 -0.15
N TYR A 15 12.01 -10.28 -0.28
CA TYR A 15 11.21 -10.70 -1.44
C TYR A 15 9.75 -10.78 -1.05
N VAL A 16 8.93 -9.90 -1.64
CA VAL A 16 7.52 -9.73 -1.29
C VAL A 16 6.62 -10.35 -2.35
N SER A 17 5.69 -11.20 -1.93
CA SER A 17 4.73 -11.86 -2.79
C SER A 17 3.29 -11.62 -2.32
N ARG A 18 2.35 -12.27 -3.01
CA ARG A 18 0.92 -12.25 -2.67
C ARG A 18 0.66 -13.19 -1.49
N ASP A 19 1.04 -12.75 -0.29
CA ASP A 19 0.84 -13.46 0.97
C ASP A 19 0.22 -12.50 2.00
N SER A 20 -0.45 -13.03 3.01
CA SER A 20 -0.99 -12.26 4.14
C SER A 20 -0.16 -12.40 5.40
N ASN A 21 0.77 -13.35 5.45
CA ASN A 21 1.66 -13.58 6.57
C ASN A 21 2.96 -12.78 6.41
N GLY A 22 3.64 -12.49 7.50
CA GLY A 22 4.95 -11.84 7.49
C GLY A 22 5.00 -10.52 6.70
N ASN A 23 3.89 -9.78 6.63
CA ASN A 23 3.74 -8.59 5.79
C ASN A 23 3.97 -8.87 4.30
N GLY A 24 3.66 -10.07 3.83
CA GLY A 24 3.87 -10.49 2.44
C GLY A 24 5.31 -10.88 2.10
N VAL A 25 6.24 -10.81 3.05
CA VAL A 25 7.63 -11.24 2.86
C VAL A 25 7.69 -12.76 2.89
N VAL A 26 8.04 -13.36 1.77
CA VAL A 26 8.13 -14.82 1.59
C VAL A 26 9.57 -15.33 1.54
N GLY A 27 10.54 -14.44 1.52
CA GLY A 27 11.95 -14.80 1.49
C GLY A 27 12.86 -13.57 1.46
N PHE A 28 14.14 -13.85 1.33
CA PHE A 28 15.19 -12.83 1.20
C PHE A 28 16.01 -13.16 -0.05
N VAL A 29 16.48 -12.12 -0.74
CA VAL A 29 17.19 -12.27 -2.01
C VAL A 29 18.41 -11.34 -2.06
N ASP A 30 19.34 -11.72 -2.91
CA ASP A 30 20.51 -10.90 -3.26
C ASP A 30 20.06 -9.68 -4.08
N GLU A 31 20.98 -8.78 -4.34
CA GLU A 31 20.80 -7.71 -5.31
C GLU A 31 20.58 -8.32 -6.71
N ILE A 32 19.56 -7.84 -7.40
CA ILE A 32 19.20 -8.31 -8.74
C ILE A 32 19.81 -7.37 -9.76
N GLU A 33 20.70 -7.88 -10.60
CA GLU A 33 21.38 -7.09 -11.62
C GLU A 33 20.37 -6.43 -12.58
N GLY A 34 20.48 -5.13 -12.75
CA GLY A 34 19.60 -4.35 -13.64
C GLY A 34 18.25 -3.97 -13.04
N GLU A 35 17.95 -4.36 -11.81
CA GLU A 35 16.69 -4.05 -11.12
C GLU A 35 16.96 -3.26 -9.84
N GLU A 36 16.33 -2.11 -9.69
CA GLU A 36 16.42 -1.36 -8.43
C GLU A 36 15.39 -1.86 -7.42
N PRO A 37 15.79 -2.08 -6.15
CA PRO A 37 14.85 -2.44 -5.09
C PRO A 37 13.93 -1.29 -4.76
N PHE A 38 12.68 -1.59 -4.44
CA PHE A 38 11.76 -0.60 -3.91
C PHE A 38 12.20 -0.15 -2.52
N PRO A 39 12.05 1.15 -2.19
CA PRO A 39 12.53 1.70 -0.93
C PRO A 39 11.72 1.21 0.28
N ALA A 40 12.36 1.18 1.43
CA ALA A 40 11.66 1.05 2.71
C ALA A 40 10.64 2.19 2.88
N GLY A 41 9.51 1.90 3.53
CA GLY A 41 8.40 2.84 3.70
C GLY A 41 7.37 2.82 2.57
N ALA A 42 7.67 2.24 1.41
CA ALA A 42 6.66 1.96 0.39
C ALA A 42 5.69 0.87 0.84
N MET A 43 4.48 0.84 0.28
CA MET A 43 3.50 -0.19 0.58
C MET A 43 3.41 -1.20 -0.56
N SER A 44 3.35 -2.50 -0.23
CA SER A 44 3.04 -3.57 -1.17
C SER A 44 1.54 -3.86 -1.17
N LEU A 45 0.97 -4.19 -2.33
CA LEU A 45 -0.45 -4.54 -2.50
C LEU A 45 -0.59 -5.77 -3.40
N ALA A 46 -1.14 -6.85 -2.87
CA ALA A 46 -1.45 -8.05 -3.64
C ALA A 46 -2.65 -7.81 -4.57
N LEU A 47 -2.44 -7.94 -5.88
CA LEU A 47 -3.45 -7.64 -6.89
C LEU A 47 -4.34 -8.83 -7.28
N GLY A 48 -4.04 -10.03 -6.79
CA GLY A 48 -4.79 -11.24 -7.12
C GLY A 48 -4.41 -12.41 -6.23
N GLY A 49 -5.03 -13.57 -6.49
CA GLY A 49 -4.84 -14.79 -5.73
C GLY A 49 -5.55 -14.78 -4.37
N SER A 50 -5.31 -15.80 -3.55
CA SER A 50 -6.02 -16.02 -2.28
C SER A 50 -5.91 -14.88 -1.27
N PHE A 51 -4.86 -14.07 -1.38
CA PHE A 51 -4.59 -12.95 -0.47
C PHE A 51 -4.78 -11.57 -1.13
N LEU A 52 -5.62 -11.51 -2.17
CA LEU A 52 -5.99 -10.29 -2.87
C LEU A 52 -6.35 -9.17 -1.88
N GLY A 53 -5.79 -7.98 -2.08
CA GLY A 53 -6.00 -6.82 -1.23
C GLY A 53 -5.11 -6.77 0.01
N SER A 54 -4.25 -7.78 0.27
CA SER A 54 -3.24 -7.67 1.32
C SER A 54 -2.31 -6.51 1.03
N CYS A 55 -2.31 -5.51 1.90
CA CYS A 55 -1.56 -4.28 1.76
C CYS A 55 -0.71 -4.04 3.00
N PHE A 56 0.61 -3.85 2.84
CA PHE A 56 1.55 -3.74 3.94
C PHE A 56 2.60 -2.66 3.71
N ILE A 57 3.01 -1.97 4.77
CA ILE A 57 4.16 -1.08 4.78
C ILE A 57 5.42 -1.95 4.88
N GLN A 58 6.35 -1.81 3.95
CA GLN A 58 7.60 -2.54 3.96
C GLN A 58 8.66 -1.78 4.75
N LYS A 59 9.19 -2.39 5.81
CA LYS A 59 10.18 -1.75 6.71
C LYS A 59 11.61 -1.79 6.19
N LYS A 60 11.89 -2.59 5.16
CA LYS A 60 13.20 -2.74 4.51
C LYS A 60 13.05 -2.60 3.00
N PRO A 61 14.12 -2.26 2.29
CA PRO A 61 14.11 -2.33 0.82
C PRO A 61 13.74 -3.74 0.33
N PHE A 62 13.05 -3.82 -0.80
CA PHE A 62 12.45 -5.08 -1.25
C PHE A 62 12.29 -5.16 -2.77
N TYR A 63 12.21 -6.39 -3.26
CA TYR A 63 11.72 -6.72 -4.59
C TYR A 63 10.34 -7.38 -4.50
N THR A 64 9.59 -7.39 -5.60
CA THR A 64 8.25 -7.97 -5.65
C THR A 64 8.15 -9.11 -6.64
N ALA A 65 7.37 -10.12 -6.28
CA ALA A 65 6.87 -11.12 -7.21
C ALA A 65 5.83 -10.53 -8.15
N GLN A 66 5.37 -11.33 -9.13
CA GLN A 66 4.30 -10.95 -10.05
C GLN A 66 2.98 -10.63 -9.32
N ASN A 67 2.20 -9.71 -9.91
CA ASN A 67 0.91 -9.28 -9.38
C ASN A 67 0.96 -8.70 -7.95
N VAL A 68 2.08 -8.09 -7.59
CA VAL A 68 2.21 -7.21 -6.44
C VAL A 68 2.47 -5.80 -6.94
N ALA A 69 1.61 -4.85 -6.60
CA ALA A 69 1.85 -3.44 -6.85
C ALA A 69 2.62 -2.81 -5.69
N VAL A 70 3.40 -1.78 -6.01
CA VAL A 70 4.06 -0.95 -5.02
C VAL A 70 3.44 0.44 -5.04
N LEU A 71 3.00 0.89 -3.88
CA LEU A 71 2.41 2.20 -3.67
C LEU A 71 3.44 3.09 -2.98
N GLN A 72 3.74 4.20 -3.63
CA GLN A 72 4.60 5.25 -3.08
C GLN A 72 3.77 6.52 -2.92
N GLU A 73 3.96 7.20 -1.80
CA GLU A 73 3.30 8.47 -1.55
C GLU A 73 3.82 9.58 -2.45
N LYS A 74 2.93 10.48 -2.89
CA LYS A 74 3.30 11.72 -3.59
C LYS A 74 3.68 12.84 -2.63
N VAL A 75 3.17 12.80 -1.40
CA VAL A 75 3.48 13.72 -0.31
C VAL A 75 3.91 12.91 0.91
N PRO A 76 4.80 13.41 1.78
CA PRO A 76 5.25 12.66 2.96
C PRO A 76 4.09 12.27 3.86
N LEU A 77 3.95 10.98 4.13
CA LEU A 77 2.92 10.41 5.01
C LEU A 77 3.56 9.65 6.18
N SER A 78 2.96 9.78 7.36
CA SER A 78 3.38 9.00 8.51
C SER A 78 3.05 7.50 8.34
N GLY A 79 3.71 6.64 9.10
CA GLY A 79 3.39 5.20 9.13
C GLY A 79 1.95 4.95 9.58
N HIS A 80 1.41 5.76 10.49
CA HIS A 80 0.02 5.67 10.96
C HIS A 80 -0.97 6.00 9.83
N THR A 81 -0.73 7.07 9.08
CA THR A 81 -1.54 7.43 7.91
C THR A 81 -1.48 6.33 6.83
N LYS A 82 -0.30 5.79 6.55
CA LYS A 82 -0.14 4.66 5.60
C LYS A 82 -0.90 3.42 6.08
N LEU A 83 -0.91 3.11 7.37
CA LEU A 83 -1.67 1.99 7.92
C LEU A 83 -3.18 2.20 7.80
N PHE A 84 -3.66 3.43 8.01
CA PHE A 84 -5.06 3.80 7.77
C PHE A 84 -5.44 3.52 6.31
N ILE A 85 -4.66 4.01 5.36
CA ILE A 85 -4.86 3.78 3.92
C ILE A 85 -4.83 2.28 3.58
N ALA A 86 -3.83 1.54 4.08
CA ALA A 86 -3.74 0.10 3.87
C ALA A 86 -4.98 -0.66 4.37
N THR A 87 -5.53 -0.22 5.50
CA THR A 87 -6.76 -0.80 6.06
C THR A 87 -7.97 -0.53 5.17
N LEU A 88 -8.10 0.68 4.65
CA LEU A 88 -9.17 1.01 3.68
C LEU A 88 -9.04 0.23 2.38
N ILE A 89 -7.83 0.11 1.84
CA ILE A 89 -7.56 -0.70 0.63
C ILE A 89 -8.01 -2.15 0.85
N ARG A 90 -7.62 -2.76 1.97
CA ARG A 90 -8.03 -4.13 2.31
C ARG A 90 -9.55 -4.27 2.42
N ASN A 91 -10.21 -3.31 3.06
CA ASN A 91 -11.66 -3.33 3.21
C ASN A 91 -12.37 -3.20 1.85
N GLU A 92 -11.93 -2.27 1.02
CA GLU A 92 -12.48 -2.07 -0.32
C GLU A 92 -12.30 -3.31 -1.20
N CYS A 93 -11.12 -3.94 -1.12
CA CYS A 93 -10.85 -5.17 -1.83
C CYS A 93 -11.77 -6.32 -1.41
N LYS A 94 -12.05 -6.48 -0.11
CA LYS A 94 -12.99 -7.50 0.39
C LYS A 94 -14.41 -7.32 -0.11
N ILE A 95 -14.83 -6.07 -0.35
CA ILE A 95 -16.20 -5.75 -0.76
C ILE A 95 -16.37 -5.88 -2.28
N LYS A 96 -15.39 -5.42 -3.06
CA LYS A 96 -15.54 -5.23 -4.51
C LYS A 96 -14.84 -6.27 -5.38
N TYR A 97 -13.88 -7.01 -4.83
CA TYR A 97 -13.04 -7.91 -5.61
C TYR A 97 -13.08 -9.34 -5.06
N GLN A 98 -12.80 -10.29 -5.92
CA GLN A 98 -12.82 -11.71 -5.59
C GLN A 98 -11.64 -12.42 -6.24
N ALA A 99 -10.90 -13.18 -5.44
CA ALA A 99 -9.84 -14.04 -5.91
C ALA A 99 -10.36 -15.03 -6.96
N PHE A 100 -9.61 -15.21 -8.04
CA PHE A 100 -9.94 -16.10 -9.16
C PHE A 100 -11.26 -15.78 -9.91
N GLY A 101 -11.82 -14.61 -9.67
CA GLY A 101 -13.03 -14.12 -10.34
C GLY A 101 -12.86 -12.70 -10.80
N ARG A 102 -13.12 -11.73 -9.93
CA ARG A 102 -12.89 -10.30 -10.19
C ARG A 102 -11.64 -9.83 -9.46
N GLU A 103 -10.47 -10.11 -10.00
CA GLU A 103 -9.22 -9.71 -9.40
C GLU A 103 -8.90 -8.22 -9.61
N LEU A 104 -8.14 -7.66 -8.66
CA LEU A 104 -7.77 -6.26 -8.65
C LEU A 104 -6.79 -5.89 -9.79
N ASN A 105 -5.98 -6.84 -10.27
CA ASN A 105 -4.98 -6.61 -11.32
C ASN A 105 -5.56 -5.96 -12.59
N ALA A 106 -6.77 -6.31 -13.00
CA ALA A 106 -7.46 -5.73 -14.15
C ALA A 106 -8.04 -4.33 -13.88
N HIS A 107 -8.20 -3.95 -12.62
CA HIS A 107 -8.89 -2.74 -12.15
C HIS A 107 -7.97 -1.72 -11.49
N PHE A 108 -6.83 -2.14 -10.95
CA PHE A 108 -5.95 -1.34 -10.09
C PHE A 108 -5.57 0.03 -10.67
N ARG A 109 -5.32 0.12 -11.98
CA ARG A 109 -4.95 1.39 -12.65
C ARG A 109 -6.09 2.02 -13.44
N LYS A 110 -7.30 1.51 -13.33
CA LYS A 110 -8.45 1.97 -14.13
C LYS A 110 -9.52 2.60 -13.26
N ASP A 111 -10.07 1.84 -12.34
CA ASP A 111 -11.28 2.19 -11.59
C ASP A 111 -11.19 1.84 -10.09
N PHE A 112 -10.03 1.39 -9.62
CA PHE A 112 -9.83 1.18 -8.19
C PHE A 112 -9.70 2.51 -7.45
N THR A 113 -10.62 2.75 -6.53
CA THR A 113 -10.65 3.96 -5.70
C THR A 113 -10.94 3.61 -4.25
N ILE A 114 -10.44 4.42 -3.34
CA ILE A 114 -10.76 4.40 -1.91
C ILE A 114 -11.31 5.75 -1.50
N LYS A 115 -12.17 5.77 -0.48
CA LYS A 115 -12.70 7.01 0.10
C LYS A 115 -11.87 7.38 1.32
N LEU A 116 -11.33 8.60 1.32
CA LEU A 116 -10.57 9.15 2.43
C LEU A 116 -11.35 10.22 3.17
N PRO A 117 -11.12 10.43 4.48
CA PRO A 117 -11.58 11.61 5.20
C PRO A 117 -11.09 12.88 4.51
N VAL A 118 -11.95 13.88 4.39
CA VAL A 118 -11.61 15.15 3.76
C VAL A 118 -11.35 16.22 4.80
N LYS A 119 -10.41 17.13 4.51
CA LYS A 119 -10.03 18.24 5.38
C LYS A 119 -11.21 19.19 5.58
N ARG A 120 -11.42 19.60 6.83
CA ARG A 120 -12.47 20.53 7.25
C ARG A 120 -11.92 21.65 8.13
N ASN A 121 -12.57 22.79 8.08
CA ASN A 121 -12.40 23.91 9.00
C ASN A 121 -13.75 24.30 9.62
N ALA A 122 -13.80 25.44 10.32
CA ALA A 122 -15.03 25.94 10.94
C ALA A 122 -16.16 26.24 9.93
N ASP A 123 -15.79 26.57 8.69
CA ASP A 123 -16.71 26.95 7.62
C ASP A 123 -17.17 25.76 6.76
N GLY A 124 -16.58 24.56 6.97
CA GLY A 124 -16.96 23.36 6.24
C GLY A 124 -15.80 22.62 5.60
N ILE A 125 -16.03 22.04 4.40
CA ILE A 125 -15.00 21.30 3.65
C ILE A 125 -14.03 22.30 3.02
N VAL A 126 -12.73 22.02 3.13
CA VAL A 126 -11.67 22.78 2.46
C VAL A 126 -11.43 22.18 1.08
N PHE A 127 -11.45 23.03 0.06
CA PHE A 127 -11.19 22.65 -1.32
C PHE A 127 -9.83 23.15 -1.80
N ASP A 128 -9.21 22.39 -2.67
CA ASP A 128 -8.00 22.73 -3.41
C ASP A 128 -8.35 23.10 -4.84
N GLU A 129 -8.09 24.35 -5.22
CA GLU A 129 -8.32 24.87 -6.58
C GLU A 129 -7.40 24.21 -7.63
N THR A 130 -6.28 23.63 -7.20
CA THR A 130 -5.34 22.95 -8.09
C THR A 130 -5.77 21.53 -8.44
N HIS A 131 -6.73 20.97 -7.72
CA HIS A 131 -7.24 19.60 -7.88
C HIS A 131 -6.14 18.52 -7.78
N GLU A 132 -5.11 18.75 -6.93
CA GLU A 132 -3.94 17.88 -6.84
C GLU A 132 -4.30 16.46 -6.37
N PHE A 133 -5.29 16.34 -5.47
CA PHE A 133 -5.63 15.06 -4.82
C PHE A 133 -6.91 14.41 -5.35
N SER A 134 -7.81 15.18 -5.93
CA SER A 134 -9.06 14.65 -6.49
C SER A 134 -9.63 15.58 -7.55
N ASP A 135 -10.37 15.02 -8.49
CA ASP A 135 -11.06 15.77 -9.56
C ASP A 135 -12.09 16.78 -9.01
N ASP A 136 -12.63 16.49 -7.82
CA ASP A 136 -13.59 17.35 -7.11
C ASP A 136 -12.91 18.40 -6.20
N GLY A 137 -11.57 18.46 -6.18
CA GLY A 137 -10.79 19.40 -5.36
C GLY A 137 -10.76 19.05 -3.87
N TYR A 138 -11.14 17.85 -3.46
CA TYR A 138 -11.07 17.44 -2.06
C TYR A 138 -9.62 17.22 -1.61
N ILE A 139 -9.30 17.73 -0.42
CA ILE A 139 -8.01 17.52 0.25
C ILE A 139 -8.18 16.41 1.28
N PRO A 140 -7.40 15.31 1.22
CA PRO A 140 -7.41 14.31 2.28
C PRO A 140 -6.92 14.89 3.61
N ASP A 141 -7.58 14.51 4.71
CA ASP A 141 -7.19 14.94 6.05
C ASP A 141 -6.14 13.99 6.64
N TRP A 142 -4.88 14.18 6.20
CA TRP A 142 -3.75 13.37 6.65
C TRP A 142 -3.52 13.44 8.17
N GLU A 143 -3.72 14.62 8.76
CA GLU A 143 -3.53 14.87 10.19
C GLU A 143 -4.59 14.13 11.01
N TRP A 144 -5.84 14.15 10.55
CA TRP A 144 -6.91 13.40 11.21
C TRP A 144 -6.65 11.89 11.15
N MET A 145 -6.26 11.36 9.99
CA MET A 145 -5.94 9.94 9.84
C MET A 145 -4.79 9.50 10.75
N ASP A 146 -3.72 10.29 10.84
CA ASP A 146 -2.59 10.03 11.73
C ASP A 146 -3.04 10.04 13.21
N SER A 147 -3.75 11.09 13.62
CA SER A 147 -4.24 11.25 14.98
C SER A 147 -5.21 10.13 15.40
N TYR A 148 -6.12 9.76 14.49
CA TYR A 148 -7.04 8.66 14.71
C TYR A 148 -6.30 7.35 14.96
N MET A 149 -5.36 7.00 14.08
CA MET A 149 -4.59 5.77 14.22
C MET A 149 -3.75 5.75 15.51
N ARG A 150 -3.17 6.89 15.90
CA ARG A 150 -2.44 7.02 17.18
C ARG A 150 -3.33 6.85 18.41
N SER A 151 -4.61 7.19 18.31
CA SER A 151 -5.55 7.02 19.40
C SER A 151 -6.00 5.58 19.65
N LEU A 152 -5.74 4.67 18.71
CA LEU A 152 -6.14 3.28 18.84
C LEU A 152 -5.20 2.51 19.78
N PRO A 153 -5.71 1.48 20.49
CA PRO A 153 -4.88 0.59 21.30
C PRO A 153 -3.76 -0.03 20.45
N TYR A 154 -2.56 -0.13 21.04
CA TYR A 154 -1.36 -0.70 20.39
C TYR A 154 -0.80 0.08 19.20
N SER A 155 -1.14 1.35 19.05
CA SER A 155 -0.62 2.22 17.98
C SER A 155 0.91 2.42 18.03
N ASP A 156 1.54 2.17 19.17
CA ASP A 156 2.98 2.22 19.43
C ASP A 156 3.77 1.03 18.86
N ARG A 157 3.08 0.02 18.32
CA ARG A 157 3.70 -1.21 17.76
C ARG A 157 4.00 -1.16 16.25
N LEU A 158 3.88 0.01 15.64
CA LEU A 158 4.17 0.24 14.22
C LEU A 158 5.66 0.25 13.89
#